data_1dd7a52e39a7b0cdcb36bf5feb362792
#
_entry.id   1dd7a52e39a7b0cdcb36bf5feb362792
#
_cell.length_a   1.000
_cell.length_b   1.000
_cell.length_c   1.000
_cell.angle_alpha   90.00
_cell.angle_beta   90.00
_cell.angle_gamma   90.00
#
_symmetry.space_group_name_H-M   'P 1'
#
loop_
_entity.id
_entity.type
_entity.pdbx_description
1 polymer ?
#
loop_
_entity_poly.entity_id
_entity_poly.type
_entity_poly.pdbx_seq_one_letter_code
_entity_poly.pdbx_strand_id
1 'polypeptide(L)'
;MTSAALIKQELAAAEVARQNSNDGKARVCARRAVALATEAWLARLPLPRWRGDAMEYLRQIQQDASFPLPIRQAAERLSTSVTRQHAAPFTTDPLTDARLIIAHLGSTDGGA
;
A
#
# COMPACT_ATOMS: atom_id res chain seq x y z
N MET A 1 -20.11 -3.88 2.34
CA MET A 1 -19.18 -3.48 1.29
C MET A 1 -17.99 -4.43 1.26
N THR A 2 -17.59 -4.87 0.08
CA THR A 2 -16.49 -5.82 -0.06
C THR A 2 -15.12 -5.13 0.13
N SER A 3 -14.09 -5.93 0.45
CA SER A 3 -12.73 -5.41 0.51
C SER A 3 -12.31 -4.78 -0.80
N ALA A 4 -12.65 -5.40 -1.94
CA ALA A 4 -12.32 -4.86 -3.25
C ALA A 4 -12.96 -3.48 -3.47
N ALA A 5 -14.21 -3.31 -3.05
CA ALA A 5 -14.91 -2.02 -3.18
C ALA A 5 -14.26 -0.95 -2.31
N LEU A 6 -13.87 -1.29 -1.07
CA LEU A 6 -13.20 -0.37 -0.16
C LEU A 6 -11.82 0.03 -0.69
N ILE A 7 -11.06 -0.92 -1.24
CA ILE A 7 -9.76 -0.66 -1.84
C ILE A 7 -9.93 0.33 -3.01
N LYS A 8 -10.88 0.07 -3.90
CA LYS A 8 -11.19 0.95 -5.03
C LYS A 8 -11.53 2.36 -4.56
N GLN A 9 -12.32 2.46 -3.52
CA GLN A 9 -12.75 3.74 -2.96
C GLN A 9 -11.55 4.54 -2.45
N GLU A 10 -10.63 3.89 -1.73
CA GLU A 10 -9.42 4.56 -1.23
C GLU A 10 -8.48 4.96 -2.36
N LEU A 11 -8.32 4.11 -3.38
CA LEU A 11 -7.51 4.46 -4.54
C LEU A 11 -8.10 5.64 -5.32
N ALA A 12 -9.43 5.69 -5.46
CA ALA A 12 -10.09 6.82 -6.09
C ALA A 12 -9.89 8.11 -5.30
N ALA A 13 -9.97 8.04 -3.97
CA ALA A 13 -9.71 9.20 -3.11
C ALA A 13 -8.27 9.67 -3.24
N ALA A 14 -7.32 8.74 -3.34
CA ALA A 14 -5.92 9.07 -3.56
C ALA A 14 -5.72 9.79 -4.89
N GLU A 15 -6.39 9.32 -5.93
CA GLU A 15 -6.30 9.95 -7.25
C GLU A 15 -6.85 11.37 -7.26
N VAL A 16 -7.99 11.60 -6.63
CA VAL A 16 -8.56 12.94 -6.49
C VAL A 16 -7.60 13.85 -5.73
N ALA A 17 -7.04 13.36 -4.62
CA ALA A 17 -6.09 14.14 -3.83
C ALA A 17 -4.85 14.48 -4.65
N ARG A 18 -4.34 13.54 -5.44
CA ARG A 18 -3.19 13.77 -6.30
C ARG A 18 -3.49 14.86 -7.36
N GLN A 19 -4.66 14.78 -7.98
CA GLN A 19 -5.10 15.77 -8.98
C GLN A 19 -5.22 17.17 -8.38
N ASN A 20 -5.54 17.25 -7.10
CA ASN A 20 -5.66 18.52 -6.37
C ASN A 20 -4.33 18.94 -5.71
N SER A 21 -3.24 18.30 -6.06
CA SER A 21 -1.92 18.56 -5.50
C SER A 21 -1.86 18.39 -3.98
N ASN A 22 -2.73 17.55 -3.43
CA ASN A 22 -2.74 17.23 -2.00
C ASN A 22 -1.97 15.93 -1.78
N ASP A 23 -0.64 16.01 -1.80
CA ASP A 23 0.23 14.85 -1.74
C ASP A 23 0.12 14.11 -0.41
N GLY A 24 -0.07 14.84 0.68
CA GLY A 24 -0.24 14.23 2.00
C GLY A 24 -1.47 13.34 2.06
N LYS A 25 -2.60 13.84 1.58
CA LYS A 25 -3.84 13.07 1.55
C LYS A 25 -3.75 11.90 0.57
N ALA A 26 -3.12 12.11 -0.59
CA ALA A 26 -2.92 11.03 -1.56
C ALA A 26 -2.15 9.88 -0.93
N ARG A 27 -1.10 10.19 -0.16
CA ARG A 27 -0.28 9.18 0.51
C ARG A 27 -1.06 8.46 1.59
N VAL A 28 -1.85 9.17 2.40
CA VAL A 28 -2.68 8.55 3.44
C VAL A 28 -3.70 7.60 2.83
N CYS A 29 -4.38 8.02 1.78
CA CYS A 29 -5.37 7.17 1.11
C CYS A 29 -4.72 5.95 0.47
N ALA A 30 -3.54 6.13 -0.15
CA ALA A 30 -2.79 5.02 -0.75
C ALA A 30 -2.38 3.99 0.32
N ARG A 31 -1.91 4.44 1.47
CA ARG A 31 -1.57 3.57 2.60
C ARG A 31 -2.79 2.79 3.10
N ARG A 32 -3.94 3.43 3.19
CA ARG A 32 -5.19 2.77 3.59
C ARG A 32 -5.60 1.69 2.60
N ALA A 33 -5.44 1.96 1.30
CA ALA A 33 -5.74 0.97 0.28
C ALA A 33 -4.86 -0.27 0.44
N VAL A 34 -3.56 -0.07 0.69
CA VAL A 34 -2.63 -1.18 0.94
C VAL A 34 -3.01 -1.94 2.20
N ALA A 35 -3.39 -1.24 3.27
CA ALA A 35 -3.81 -1.89 4.51
C ALA A 35 -5.02 -2.78 4.29
N LEU A 36 -6.01 -2.30 3.56
CA LEU A 36 -7.21 -3.09 3.23
C LEU A 36 -6.85 -4.34 2.41
N ALA A 37 -5.98 -4.16 1.42
CA ALA A 37 -5.53 -5.28 0.59
C ALA A 37 -4.72 -6.29 1.41
N THR A 38 -3.88 -5.82 2.33
CA THR A 38 -3.09 -6.67 3.20
C THR A 38 -3.98 -7.46 4.14
N GLU A 39 -4.99 -6.83 4.73
CA GLU A 39 -5.94 -7.50 5.60
C GLU A 39 -6.71 -8.59 4.84
N ALA A 40 -7.13 -8.30 3.61
CA ALA A 40 -7.81 -9.29 2.78
C ALA A 40 -6.89 -10.46 2.45
N TRP A 41 -5.63 -10.18 2.16
CA TRP A 41 -4.63 -11.22 1.89
C TRP A 41 -4.37 -12.07 3.13
N LEU A 42 -4.20 -11.44 4.29
CA LEU A 42 -3.99 -12.16 5.56
C LEU A 42 -5.18 -13.05 5.89
N ALA A 43 -6.39 -12.60 5.60
CA ALA A 43 -7.59 -13.39 5.85
C ALA A 43 -7.66 -14.67 5.02
N ARG A 44 -6.93 -14.74 3.90
CA ARG A 44 -6.85 -15.93 3.06
C ARG A 44 -5.78 -16.92 3.52
N LEU A 45 -4.90 -16.49 4.43
CA LEU A 45 -3.83 -17.35 4.94
C LEU A 45 -4.37 -18.26 6.05
N PRO A 46 -3.83 -19.49 6.18
CA PRO A 46 -4.26 -20.39 7.25
C PRO A 46 -3.97 -19.82 8.65
N LEU A 47 -2.88 -19.09 8.79
CA LEU A 47 -2.50 -18.46 10.05
C LEU A 47 -2.09 -17.01 9.76
N PRO A 48 -2.91 -16.04 10.13
CA PRO A 48 -2.53 -14.62 9.97
C PRO A 48 -1.26 -14.32 10.76
N ARG A 49 -0.28 -13.74 10.07
CA ARG A 49 1.05 -13.52 10.64
C ARG A 49 1.24 -12.13 11.23
N TRP A 50 0.51 -11.17 10.70
CA TRP A 50 0.73 -9.76 11.01
C TRP A 50 -0.50 -9.14 11.63
N ARG A 51 -0.24 -8.16 12.52
CA ARG A 51 -1.27 -7.33 13.12
C ARG A 51 -0.78 -5.89 13.10
N GLY A 52 -1.70 -4.94 13.16
CA GLY A 52 -1.36 -3.56 13.29
C GLY A 52 -2.09 -2.67 12.28
N ASP A 53 -1.53 -1.52 12.02
CA ASP A 53 -2.08 -0.55 11.09
C ASP A 53 -1.34 -0.57 9.75
N ALA A 54 -1.68 0.38 8.88
CA ALA A 54 -1.08 0.47 7.55
C ALA A 54 0.45 0.56 7.60
N MET A 55 0.99 1.37 8.50
CA MET A 55 2.44 1.55 8.61
C MET A 55 3.13 0.27 9.06
N GLU A 56 2.51 -0.47 9.97
CA GLU A 56 3.05 -1.76 10.41
C GLU A 56 3.05 -2.76 9.26
N TYR A 57 1.97 -2.83 8.49
CA TYR A 57 1.91 -3.72 7.33
C TYR A 57 2.99 -3.38 6.30
N LEU A 58 3.19 -2.11 6.01
CA LEU A 58 4.24 -1.68 5.08
C LEU A 58 5.63 -2.07 5.59
N ARG A 59 5.86 -1.96 6.89
CA ARG A 59 7.12 -2.35 7.51
C ARG A 59 7.35 -3.86 7.39
N GLN A 60 6.31 -4.65 7.60
CA GLN A 60 6.41 -6.10 7.46
C GLN A 60 6.70 -6.52 6.03
N ILE A 61 6.08 -5.86 5.05
CA ILE A 61 6.35 -6.14 3.63
C ILE A 61 7.83 -5.84 3.30
N GLN A 62 8.36 -4.75 3.82
CA GLN A 62 9.76 -4.38 3.60
C GLN A 62 10.73 -5.43 4.12
N GLN A 63 10.41 -6.05 5.23
CA GLN A 63 11.29 -6.97 5.94
C GLN A 63 11.14 -8.42 5.48
N ASP A 64 10.09 -8.74 4.74
CA ASP A 64 9.80 -10.11 4.36
C ASP A 64 10.45 -10.44 3.03
N ALA A 65 11.51 -11.26 3.08
CA ALA A 65 12.28 -11.64 1.91
C ALA A 65 11.47 -12.44 0.87
N SER A 66 10.29 -12.96 1.26
CA SER A 66 9.43 -13.67 0.30
C SER A 66 8.79 -12.71 -0.71
N PHE A 67 8.73 -11.42 -0.41
CA PHE A 67 8.26 -10.43 -1.36
C PHE A 67 9.36 -10.03 -2.34
N PRO A 68 9.03 -9.88 -3.64
CA PRO A 68 10.03 -9.40 -4.62
C PRO A 68 10.59 -8.05 -4.23
N LEU A 69 11.82 -7.78 -4.61
CA LEU A 69 12.47 -6.51 -4.29
C LEU A 69 11.68 -5.28 -4.74
N PRO A 70 11.09 -5.23 -5.95
CA PRO A 70 10.30 -4.06 -6.35
C PRO A 70 9.13 -3.77 -5.41
N ILE A 71 8.51 -4.83 -4.85
CA ILE A 71 7.39 -4.68 -3.92
C ILE A 71 7.88 -4.17 -2.57
N ARG A 72 9.00 -4.68 -2.08
CA ARG A 72 9.61 -4.20 -0.84
C ARG A 72 10.04 -2.73 -0.97
N GLN A 73 10.55 -2.35 -2.13
CA GLN A 73 10.94 -0.96 -2.40
C GLN A 73 9.72 -0.04 -2.46
N ALA A 74 8.62 -0.50 -3.07
CA ALA A 74 7.38 0.27 -3.10
C ALA A 74 6.85 0.51 -1.68
N ALA A 75 6.91 -0.52 -0.82
CA ALA A 75 6.50 -0.40 0.57
C ALA A 75 7.37 0.60 1.33
N GLU A 76 8.68 0.58 1.08
CA GLU A 76 9.61 1.53 1.69
C GLU A 76 9.25 2.96 1.30
N ARG A 77 9.05 3.22 0.01
CA ARG A 77 8.67 4.57 -0.46
C ARG A 77 7.36 5.04 0.16
N LEU A 78 6.38 4.14 0.20
CA LEU A 78 5.05 4.49 0.70
C LEU A 78 5.06 4.74 2.21
N SER A 79 5.95 4.09 2.95
CA SER A 79 6.08 4.26 4.40
C SER A 79 6.92 5.49 4.79
N THR A 80 7.65 6.07 3.84
CA THR A 80 8.52 7.21 4.12
C THR A 80 7.68 8.48 4.33
N SER A 81 8.03 9.23 5.36
CA SER A 81 7.41 10.54 5.61
C SER A 81 8.02 11.60 4.70
N VAL A 82 7.16 12.46 4.16
CA VAL A 82 7.57 13.58 3.32
C VAL A 82 7.13 14.86 4.00
N THR A 83 8.06 15.78 4.21
CA THR A 83 7.77 17.07 4.83
C THR A 83 7.64 18.15 3.76
N ARG A 84 7.05 19.29 4.14
CA ARG A 84 6.91 20.43 3.23
C ARG A 84 8.25 20.99 2.74
N GLN A 85 9.29 20.80 3.52
CA GLN A 85 10.62 21.37 3.26
C GLN A 85 11.45 20.48 2.36
N HIS A 86 11.03 19.27 2.10
CA HIS A 86 11.77 18.32 1.31
C HIS A 86 10.87 17.72 0.24
N ALA A 87 11.30 17.82 -1.00
CA ALA A 87 10.65 17.09 -2.08
C ALA A 87 10.78 15.59 -1.81
N ALA A 88 9.77 14.83 -2.22
CA ALA A 88 9.87 13.39 -2.14
C ALA A 88 11.09 12.93 -2.95
N PRO A 89 11.99 12.11 -2.36
CA PRO A 89 13.19 11.66 -3.06
C PRO A 89 12.90 10.59 -4.11
N PHE A 90 11.64 10.38 -4.42
CA PHE A 90 11.19 9.29 -5.29
C PHE A 90 10.61 9.82 -6.58
N THR A 91 10.80 9.05 -7.65
CA THR A 91 10.23 9.37 -8.96
C THR A 91 8.80 8.84 -9.12
N THR A 92 8.39 7.90 -8.28
CA THR A 92 7.06 7.31 -8.32
C THR A 92 6.14 7.97 -7.29
N ASP A 93 4.87 8.08 -7.63
CA ASP A 93 3.88 8.63 -6.69
C ASP A 93 3.32 7.53 -5.78
N PRO A 94 2.68 7.90 -4.66
CA PRO A 94 2.15 6.92 -3.71
C PRO A 94 1.09 6.01 -4.31
N LEU A 95 0.33 6.49 -5.29
CA LEU A 95 -0.71 5.69 -5.93
C LEU A 95 -0.10 4.56 -6.76
N THR A 96 0.97 4.85 -7.49
CA THR A 96 1.71 3.83 -8.25
C THR A 96 2.27 2.77 -7.32
N ASP A 97 2.89 3.17 -6.20
CA ASP A 97 3.44 2.24 -5.23
C ASP A 97 2.35 1.36 -4.61
N ALA A 98 1.23 1.96 -4.24
CA ALA A 98 0.10 1.21 -3.68
C ALA A 98 -0.42 0.18 -4.68
N ARG A 99 -0.58 0.56 -5.93
CA ARG A 99 -1.08 -0.35 -6.97
C ARG A 99 -0.16 -1.54 -7.20
N LEU A 100 1.16 -1.32 -7.15
CA LEU A 100 2.14 -2.41 -7.26
C LEU A 100 1.95 -3.42 -6.14
N ILE A 101 1.85 -2.95 -4.90
CA ILE A 101 1.70 -3.82 -3.74
C ILE A 101 0.37 -4.57 -3.81
N ILE A 102 -0.72 -3.86 -4.10
CA ILE A 102 -2.06 -4.45 -4.15
C ILE A 102 -2.14 -5.52 -5.24
N ALA A 103 -1.58 -5.26 -6.41
CA ALA A 103 -1.56 -6.22 -7.51
C ALA A 103 -0.79 -7.48 -7.12
N HIS A 104 0.34 -7.32 -6.43
CA HIS A 104 1.13 -8.46 -5.98
C HIS A 104 0.36 -9.30 -4.97
N LEU A 105 -0.28 -8.67 -3.98
CA LEU A 105 -1.06 -9.37 -2.97
C LEU A 105 -2.22 -10.15 -3.60
N GLY A 106 -2.84 -9.60 -4.63
CA GLY A 106 -3.89 -10.27 -5.35
C GLY A 106 -3.40 -11.47 -6.18
N SER A 107 -2.21 -11.36 -6.75
CA SER A 107 -1.65 -12.41 -7.60
C SER A 107 -1.03 -13.56 -6.81
N THR A 108 -0.71 -13.35 -5.53
CA THR A 108 -0.19 -14.40 -4.66
C THR A 108 -1.28 -15.15 -3.93
N ASP A 109 -2.52 -14.94 -4.32
CA ASP A 109 -3.65 -15.66 -3.75
C ASP A 109 -3.40 -17.17 -3.89
N GLY A 110 -3.77 -17.89 -2.85
CA GLY A 110 -3.44 -19.28 -2.65
C GLY A 110 -3.64 -20.25 -3.81
N GLY A 111 -4.12 -19.77 -4.92
CA GLY A 111 -4.16 -20.52 -6.16
C GLY A 111 -2.82 -20.61 -6.85
N ALA A 112 -1.89 -19.81 -6.41
CA ALA A 112 -0.58 -19.83 -7.01
C ALA A 112 0.21 -21.04 -6.58
#